data_4a082b73fe00467b3c0d87f5732b5bae
#
_entry.id   4a082b73fe00467b3c0d87f5732b5bae
#
_cell.length_a   1.000
_cell.length_b   1.000
_cell.length_c   1.000
_cell.angle_alpha   90.00
_cell.angle_beta   90.00
_cell.angle_gamma   90.00
#
_symmetry.space_group_name_H-M   'P 1'
#
loop_
_entity.id
_entity.type
_entity.pdbx_description
1 polymer ?
#
loop_
_entity_poly.entity_id
_entity_poly.type
_entity_poly.pdbx_seq_one_letter_code
_entity_poly.pdbx_strand_id
1 'polypeptide(L)'
;FVCRHFIDRDMHKLAGLGLSYELDTSALLEQKGFCRHWTELATCNTGDSFLTELTDIEGDVVDMEAYAQAFVCTSKEIPFISVKFVSDVIGQNSVKHWEDKLADARTGLSHFFNVLKESI
;
A
#
# COMPACT_ATOMS: atom_id res chain seq x y z
N PHE A 1 -5.49 6.31 -2.19
CA PHE A 1 -5.77 4.87 -2.28
C PHE A 1 -5.78 4.23 -0.90
N VAL A 2 -6.74 3.34 -0.66
CA VAL A 2 -6.79 2.51 0.54
C VAL A 2 -6.47 1.08 0.12
N CYS A 3 -5.41 0.50 0.68
CA CYS A 3 -4.90 -0.80 0.29
C CYS A 3 -5.14 -1.85 1.38
N ARG A 4 -5.64 -3.01 0.97
CA ARG A 4 -5.76 -4.23 1.79
C ARG A 4 -5.05 -5.43 1.18
N HIS A 5 -4.71 -5.35 -0.09
CA HIS A 5 -3.96 -6.38 -0.81
C HIS A 5 -2.55 -5.89 -1.08
N PHE A 6 -1.56 -6.70 -0.76
CA PHE A 6 -0.14 -6.34 -0.81
C PHE A 6 0.64 -7.39 -1.57
N ILE A 7 1.52 -6.93 -2.46
CA ILE A 7 2.41 -7.78 -3.26
C ILE A 7 3.84 -7.38 -2.95
N ASP A 8 4.70 -8.37 -2.68
CA ASP A 8 6.14 -8.19 -2.61
C ASP A 8 6.74 -8.50 -3.98
N ARG A 9 7.12 -7.45 -4.74
CA ARG A 9 7.62 -7.63 -6.09
C ARG A 9 9.00 -8.29 -6.16
N ASP A 10 9.77 -8.22 -5.09
CA ASP A 10 11.07 -8.89 -5.02
C ASP A 10 10.90 -10.39 -4.78
N MET A 11 10.00 -10.77 -3.89
CA MET A 11 9.64 -12.18 -3.65
C MET A 11 8.87 -12.79 -4.83
N HIS A 12 8.14 -12.00 -5.59
CA HIS A 12 7.43 -12.45 -6.79
C HIS A 12 8.40 -13.10 -7.81
N LYS A 13 9.63 -12.59 -7.88
CA LYS A 13 10.69 -13.17 -8.73
C LYS A 13 11.02 -14.62 -8.34
N LEU A 14 10.70 -15.01 -7.11
CA LEU A 14 10.94 -16.35 -6.56
C LEU A 14 9.66 -17.21 -6.50
N ALA A 15 8.58 -16.76 -7.14
CA ALA A 15 7.28 -17.48 -7.12
C ALA A 15 7.38 -18.93 -7.61
N GLY A 16 8.29 -19.20 -8.56
CA GLY A 16 8.56 -20.56 -9.05
C GLY A 16 9.10 -21.52 -8.02
N LEU A 17 9.58 -21.04 -6.87
CA LEU A 17 10.05 -21.85 -5.75
C LEU A 17 8.94 -22.16 -4.72
N GLY A 18 7.70 -21.75 -5.01
CA GLY A 18 6.56 -21.97 -4.10
C GLY A 18 6.49 -21.03 -2.92
N LEU A 19 7.25 -19.91 -2.96
CA LEU A 19 7.23 -18.90 -1.90
C LEU A 19 6.04 -17.94 -2.09
N SER A 20 5.37 -17.60 -0.99
CA SER A 20 4.27 -16.63 -1.01
C SER A 20 4.80 -15.20 -1.19
N TYR A 21 4.17 -14.45 -2.07
CA TYR A 21 4.51 -13.05 -2.34
C TYR A 21 3.30 -12.11 -2.26
N GLU A 22 2.15 -12.65 -1.87
CA GLU A 22 0.90 -11.90 -1.74
C GLU A 22 0.34 -12.01 -0.33
N LEU A 23 -0.31 -10.95 0.12
CA LEU A 23 -0.96 -10.90 1.42
C LEU A 23 -2.23 -10.06 1.33
N ASP A 24 -3.35 -10.61 1.80
CA ASP A 24 -4.62 -9.91 1.89
C ASP A 24 -5.02 -9.77 3.36
N THR A 25 -5.21 -8.53 3.81
CA THR A 25 -5.57 -8.22 5.20
C THR A 25 -7.08 -8.11 5.42
N SER A 26 -7.89 -8.34 4.39
CA SER A 26 -9.35 -8.17 4.42
C SER A 26 -10.05 -8.98 5.48
N ALA A 27 -9.72 -10.26 5.61
CA ALA A 27 -10.40 -11.16 6.54
C ALA A 27 -10.27 -10.69 7.99
N LEU A 28 -9.07 -10.28 8.41
CA LEU A 28 -8.84 -9.79 9.76
C LEU A 28 -9.52 -8.43 10.01
N LEU A 29 -9.52 -7.55 9.01
CA LEU A 29 -10.23 -6.27 9.08
C LEU A 29 -11.74 -6.49 9.24
N GLU A 30 -12.32 -7.39 8.47
CA GLU A 30 -13.75 -7.73 8.57
C GLU A 30 -14.09 -8.34 9.93
N GLN A 31 -13.29 -9.26 10.41
CA GLN A 31 -13.47 -9.88 11.72
C GLN A 31 -13.48 -8.83 12.85
N LYS A 32 -12.68 -7.79 12.73
CA LYS A 32 -12.56 -6.70 13.71
C LYS A 32 -13.54 -5.53 13.45
N GLY A 33 -14.34 -5.59 12.39
CA GLY A 33 -15.38 -4.60 12.10
C GLY A 33 -14.90 -3.31 11.43
N PHE A 34 -13.71 -3.30 10.83
CA PHE A 34 -13.13 -2.09 10.24
C PHE A 34 -13.47 -1.84 8.78
N CYS A 35 -14.16 -2.75 8.10
CA CYS A 35 -14.35 -2.67 6.63
C CYS A 35 -15.64 -2.00 6.16
N ARG A 36 -16.39 -1.38 7.02
CA ARG A 36 -17.77 -0.94 6.69
C ARG A 36 -17.87 0.26 5.75
N HIS A 37 -16.79 0.99 5.52
CA HIS A 37 -16.83 2.30 4.86
C HIS A 37 -15.99 2.42 3.58
N TRP A 38 -15.25 1.37 3.20
CA TRP A 38 -14.37 1.44 2.03
C TRP A 38 -14.91 0.53 0.91
N THR A 39 -15.44 1.17 -0.12
CA THR A 39 -16.01 0.48 -1.28
C THR A 39 -14.98 0.24 -2.38
N GLU A 40 -13.97 1.10 -2.49
CA GLU A 40 -12.91 0.98 -3.47
C GLU A 40 -11.58 0.66 -2.77
N LEU A 41 -11.05 -0.50 -3.08
CA LEU A 41 -9.82 -1.01 -2.48
C LEU A 41 -8.77 -1.22 -3.55
N ALA A 42 -7.53 -0.89 -3.19
CA ALA A 42 -6.40 -0.94 -4.08
C ALA A 42 -5.39 -2.01 -3.65
N THR A 43 -4.56 -2.42 -4.60
CA THR A 43 -3.41 -3.30 -4.38
C THR A 43 -2.14 -2.46 -4.35
N CYS A 44 -1.34 -2.64 -3.29
CA CYS A 44 -0.04 -2.00 -3.12
C CYS A 44 1.07 -3.00 -3.46
N ASN A 45 1.96 -2.60 -4.37
CA ASN A 45 3.12 -3.39 -4.77
C ASN A 45 4.37 -2.82 -4.10
N THR A 46 5.00 -3.61 -3.24
CA THR A 46 6.13 -3.21 -2.40
C THR A 46 7.43 -3.83 -2.87
N GLY A 47 8.52 -3.09 -2.83
CA GLY A 47 9.85 -3.61 -3.08
C GLY A 47 10.96 -2.67 -2.60
N ASP A 48 12.19 -3.16 -2.58
CA ASP A 48 13.33 -2.47 -1.98
C ASP A 48 13.95 -1.39 -2.86
N SER A 49 13.58 -1.32 -4.15
CA SER A 49 14.10 -0.29 -5.06
C SER A 49 13.05 0.76 -5.41
N PHE A 50 13.51 2.00 -5.54
CA PHE A 50 12.69 3.10 -6.03
C PHE A 50 12.44 2.93 -7.53
N LEU A 51 11.18 2.80 -7.92
CA LEU A 51 10.80 2.59 -9.32
C LEU A 51 10.73 3.91 -10.08
N THR A 52 11.58 4.06 -11.09
CA THR A 52 11.65 5.24 -11.93
C THR A 52 11.20 4.97 -13.37
N GLU A 53 11.09 3.70 -13.75
CA GLU A 53 10.72 3.27 -15.10
C GLU A 53 9.46 2.41 -15.08
N LEU A 54 8.64 2.52 -16.11
CA LEU A 54 7.48 1.68 -16.30
C LEU A 54 7.95 0.24 -16.60
N THR A 55 7.61 -0.65 -15.69
CA THR A 55 7.84 -2.10 -15.81
C THR A 55 6.51 -2.82 -15.66
N ASP A 56 6.49 -4.11 -15.97
CA ASP A 56 5.32 -4.95 -15.78
C ASP A 56 5.11 -5.20 -14.28
N ILE A 57 4.38 -4.30 -13.62
CA ILE A 57 4.12 -4.35 -12.18
C ILE A 57 2.64 -4.58 -11.95
N GLU A 58 2.33 -5.60 -11.20
CA GLU A 58 0.98 -5.90 -10.75
C GLU A 58 0.60 -5.01 -9.57
N GLY A 59 -0.54 -4.33 -9.66
CA GLY A 59 -1.08 -3.49 -8.60
C GLY A 59 -1.43 -2.07 -9.05
N ASP A 60 -2.00 -1.30 -8.14
CA ASP A 60 -2.49 0.05 -8.40
C ASP A 60 -1.48 1.13 -7.99
N VAL A 61 -0.77 0.89 -6.90
CA VAL A 61 0.23 1.82 -6.34
C VAL A 61 1.49 1.06 -5.94
N VAL A 62 2.60 1.77 -5.90
CA VAL A 62 3.89 1.19 -5.49
C VAL A 62 4.45 1.91 -4.28
N ASP A 63 5.15 1.16 -3.45
CA ASP A 63 5.88 1.69 -2.30
C ASP A 63 7.09 0.82 -1.95
N MET A 64 7.69 1.06 -0.79
CA MET A 64 8.87 0.34 -0.33
C MET A 64 8.71 -0.31 1.05
N GLU A 65 7.55 -0.20 1.71
CA GLU A 65 7.40 -0.64 3.11
C GLU A 65 6.13 -1.45 3.42
N ALA A 66 5.04 -1.21 2.69
CA ALA A 66 3.72 -1.67 3.12
C ALA A 66 3.58 -3.18 3.27
N TYR A 67 4.19 -3.97 2.38
CA TYR A 67 4.11 -5.43 2.50
C TYR A 67 4.73 -5.92 3.81
N ALA A 68 5.90 -5.40 4.18
CA ALA A 68 6.57 -5.78 5.43
C ALA A 68 5.72 -5.41 6.66
N GLN A 69 5.12 -4.22 6.64
CA GLN A 69 4.23 -3.77 7.71
C GLN A 69 2.98 -4.66 7.81
N ALA A 70 2.35 -4.96 6.68
CA ALA A 70 1.18 -5.85 6.61
C ALA A 70 1.52 -7.25 7.11
N PHE A 71 2.69 -7.77 6.74
CA PHE A 71 3.16 -9.10 7.16
C PHE A 71 3.32 -9.19 8.68
N VAL A 72 3.99 -8.20 9.28
CA VAL A 72 4.18 -8.17 10.74
C VAL A 72 2.84 -8.06 11.46
N CYS A 73 1.96 -7.16 11.03
CA CYS A 73 0.64 -6.98 11.63
C CYS A 73 -0.19 -8.26 11.53
N THR A 74 -0.23 -8.90 10.36
CA THR A 74 -0.98 -10.15 10.17
C THR A 74 -0.44 -11.28 11.04
N SER A 75 0.88 -11.38 11.18
CA SER A 75 1.53 -12.37 12.05
C SER A 75 1.16 -12.19 13.53
N LYS A 76 0.80 -10.98 13.92
CA LYS A 76 0.38 -10.64 15.29
C LYS A 76 -1.13 -10.49 15.45
N GLU A 77 -1.90 -10.86 14.43
CA GLU A 77 -3.35 -10.72 14.40
C GLU A 77 -3.82 -9.27 14.63
N ILE A 78 -3.05 -8.30 14.15
CA ILE A 78 -3.36 -6.87 14.21
C ILE A 78 -3.97 -6.45 12.87
N PRO A 79 -5.18 -5.86 12.85
CA PRO A 79 -5.78 -5.34 11.63
C PRO A 79 -4.88 -4.28 10.98
N PHE A 80 -4.73 -4.36 9.66
CA PHE A 80 -3.86 -3.46 8.91
C PHE A 80 -4.50 -3.02 7.61
N ILE A 81 -4.46 -1.73 7.36
CA ILE A 81 -4.70 -1.12 6.06
C ILE A 81 -3.58 -0.12 5.77
N SER A 82 -3.34 0.14 4.51
CA SER A 82 -2.40 1.17 4.10
C SER A 82 -3.13 2.25 3.30
N VAL A 83 -2.96 3.50 3.71
CA VAL A 83 -3.51 4.65 3.00
C VAL A 83 -2.37 5.35 2.27
N LYS A 84 -2.51 5.49 0.95
CA LYS A 84 -1.47 6.02 0.09
C LYS A 84 -1.91 7.32 -0.59
N PHE A 85 -1.08 8.34 -0.47
CA PHE A 85 -1.15 9.55 -1.27
C PHE A 85 -0.17 9.40 -2.44
N VAL A 86 -0.65 9.57 -3.67
CA VAL A 86 0.20 9.45 -4.87
C VAL A 86 1.00 10.73 -5.04
N SER A 87 2.31 10.64 -4.88
CA SER A 87 3.23 11.78 -5.02
C SER A 87 3.75 11.94 -6.45
N ASP A 88 3.81 10.84 -7.21
CA ASP A 88 4.40 10.82 -8.54
C ASP A 88 3.86 9.65 -9.36
N VAL A 89 4.04 9.74 -10.67
CA VAL A 89 3.69 8.68 -11.60
C VAL A 89 4.98 8.08 -12.14
N ILE A 90 5.08 6.75 -12.11
CA ILE A 90 6.26 6.03 -12.60
C ILE A 90 6.55 6.38 -14.06
N GLY A 91 7.81 6.70 -14.38
CA GLY A 91 8.24 7.09 -15.72
C GLY A 91 8.16 8.59 -16.03
N GLN A 92 7.71 9.42 -15.09
CA GLN A 92 7.54 10.87 -15.25
C GLN A 92 8.41 11.65 -14.25
N ASN A 93 9.76 11.54 -14.35
CA ASN A 93 10.69 12.23 -13.45
C ASN A 93 10.29 12.06 -11.96
N SER A 94 10.10 10.82 -11.54
CA SER A 94 9.49 10.44 -10.27
C SER A 94 10.18 11.03 -9.04
N VAL A 95 11.52 11.12 -9.01
CA VAL A 95 12.27 11.64 -7.85
C VAL A 95 11.90 13.10 -7.58
N LYS A 96 11.88 13.94 -8.61
CA LYS A 96 11.53 15.35 -8.48
C LYS A 96 10.06 15.53 -8.07
N HIS A 97 9.15 14.78 -8.68
CA HIS A 97 7.73 14.85 -8.35
C HIS A 97 7.48 14.41 -6.90
N TRP A 98 8.16 13.37 -6.44
CA TRP A 98 8.09 12.93 -5.06
C TRP A 98 8.49 14.02 -4.08
N GLU A 99 9.64 14.69 -4.31
CA GLU A 99 10.10 15.80 -3.48
C GLU A 99 9.09 16.97 -3.47
N ASP A 100 8.59 17.36 -4.64
CA ASP A 100 7.66 18.49 -4.79
C ASP A 100 6.30 18.22 -4.13
N LYS A 101 5.92 16.96 -3.95
CA LYS A 101 4.61 16.55 -3.43
C LYS A 101 4.58 16.22 -1.93
N LEU A 102 5.71 16.31 -1.23
CA LEU A 102 5.75 15.94 0.20
C LEU A 102 4.80 16.78 1.06
N ALA A 103 4.69 18.09 0.80
CA ALA A 103 3.79 18.96 1.54
C ALA A 103 2.31 18.63 1.25
N ASP A 104 1.97 18.37 -0.01
CA ASP A 104 0.62 17.98 -0.42
C ASP A 104 0.23 16.63 0.19
N ALA A 105 1.16 15.68 0.24
CA ALA A 105 0.96 14.38 0.88
C ALA A 105 0.64 14.52 2.36
N ARG A 106 1.36 15.36 3.07
CA ARG A 106 1.10 15.64 4.49
C ARG A 106 -0.31 16.17 4.70
N THR A 107 -0.70 17.16 3.91
CA THR A 107 -2.03 17.78 3.98
C THR A 107 -3.13 16.77 3.67
N GLY A 108 -2.99 16.01 2.58
CA GLY A 108 -3.98 15.03 2.14
C GLY A 108 -4.16 13.89 3.13
N LEU A 109 -3.06 13.35 3.65
CA LEU A 109 -3.11 12.26 4.63
C LEU A 109 -3.68 12.72 5.97
N SER A 110 -3.33 13.94 6.42
CA SER A 110 -3.91 14.52 7.64
C SER A 110 -5.42 14.71 7.52
N HIS A 111 -5.88 15.20 6.38
CA HIS A 111 -7.32 15.35 6.10
C HIS A 111 -8.04 14.00 6.13
N PHE A 112 -7.51 13.01 5.41
CA PHE A 112 -8.07 11.65 5.39
C PHE A 112 -8.17 11.07 6.81
N PHE A 113 -7.11 11.18 7.60
CA PHE A 113 -7.07 10.67 8.97
C PHE A 113 -8.13 11.34 9.85
N ASN A 114 -8.32 12.65 9.73
CA ASN A 114 -9.34 13.37 10.50
C ASN A 114 -10.75 12.89 10.14
N VAL A 115 -11.04 12.69 8.86
CA VAL A 115 -12.33 12.14 8.41
C VAL A 115 -12.53 10.71 8.92
N LEU A 116 -11.51 9.86 8.80
CA LEU A 116 -11.55 8.49 9.28
C LEU A 116 -11.80 8.41 10.78
N LYS A 117 -11.13 9.25 11.56
CA LYS A 117 -11.27 9.29 13.02
C LYS A 117 -12.70 9.62 13.48
N GLU A 118 -13.41 10.45 12.73
CA GLU A 118 -14.81 10.80 13.00
C GLU A 118 -15.76 9.64 12.69
N SER A 119 -15.36 8.69 11.85
CA SER A 119 -16.18 7.56 11.37
C SER A 119 -16.04 6.30 12.23
N ILE A 120 -15.07 6.28 13.10
CA ILE A 120 -14.77 5.11 13.96
C ILE A 120 -15.55 5.16 15.26
#